data_6ef0032d0d500389b1676e3dee1356b2
#
_entry.id   6ef0032d0d500389b1676e3dee1356b2
#
_cell.length_a   1.000
_cell.length_b   1.000
_cell.length_c   1.000
_cell.angle_alpha   90.00
_cell.angle_beta   90.00
_cell.angle_gamma   90.00
#
_symmetry.space_group_name_H-M   'P 1'
#
loop_
_entity.id
_entity.type
_entity.pdbx_description
1 polymer ?
#
loop_
_entity_poly.entity_id
_entity_poly.type
_entity_poly.pdbx_seq_one_letter_code
_entity_poly.pdbx_strand_id
1 'polypeptide(L)'
;MRSRKILIVGGGSSGWMAAAYLEASLRNDPRAKVEITLVESPDIPRIGVGEATVPSIGHVLSVIGVNLVEFMRAVDGTFKQSIKHVNWLHNKGHSYHHPFSRDAYPSVDRAGIEWLMSDRSIPFMETVSPQPKLCHLGMAPVMLGQWNFGAPLAYAFHLNAQKFAEFLRDIATRRGVIHVLENVTDVELKEDGHIAAVNTKEGKRLAADLFIDCTGFASLLIEKALNVGWIDFSQWLLCNRALVMRVPHELYYPGQVRPYTTATALSSGWVWETVLTSGRAIGYVHSSDHLSLEDAEAELRRYEGLHCKDLDTRTVHFKVGMREKAWVKNCIAIGLSGGFIEPLESTGLYLSYLAAIVLQEQFPYRDEDMETMAFRANRIMAIRYHEILDFINLHYCLTKRTDSDFWREVQRPERVVPRLKAKLEYWRRKPPSGVDFIDQFLPGMSSEGMNPGNLAGDHRPLVDTGGLWNHHSYECILYGMDFMADEYKERYGNDRPKPRVAQPVIDRLRAAPAKLPHHDVWLQRVVGMEDYGPRNDEWCAGRA
;
A
#
# COMPACT_ATOMS: atom_id res chain seq x y z
N MET A 1 -3.41 -38.87 -3.70
CA MET A 1 -3.16 -37.44 -3.49
C MET A 1 -4.25 -36.95 -2.55
N ARG A 2 -3.90 -36.27 -1.46
CA ARG A 2 -4.88 -35.75 -0.49
C ARG A 2 -5.63 -34.57 -1.13
N SER A 3 -6.94 -34.46 -0.95
CA SER A 3 -7.71 -33.29 -1.37
C SER A 3 -7.78 -32.28 -0.23
N ARG A 4 -7.61 -31.00 -0.53
CA ARG A 4 -7.78 -29.88 0.40
C ARG A 4 -8.77 -28.88 -0.17
N LYS A 5 -9.76 -28.53 0.60
CA LYS A 5 -10.80 -27.55 0.23
C LYS A 5 -10.56 -26.23 0.93
N ILE A 6 -10.53 -25.17 0.15
CA ILE A 6 -10.45 -23.80 0.64
C ILE A 6 -11.78 -23.11 0.34
N LEU A 7 -12.35 -22.46 1.33
CA LEU A 7 -13.50 -21.56 1.15
C LEU A 7 -13.08 -20.12 1.45
N ILE A 8 -13.18 -19.25 0.45
CA ILE A 8 -12.98 -17.81 0.57
C ILE A 8 -14.34 -17.16 0.73
N VAL A 9 -14.53 -16.38 1.79
CA VAL A 9 -15.77 -15.63 2.04
C VAL A 9 -15.52 -14.15 1.81
N GLY A 10 -16.17 -13.60 0.77
CA GLY A 10 -16.03 -12.21 0.33
C GLY A 10 -15.30 -12.05 -1.00
N GLY A 11 -15.98 -11.41 -1.97
CA GLY A 11 -15.55 -11.25 -3.39
C GLY A 11 -15.04 -9.85 -3.75
N GLY A 12 -14.47 -9.13 -2.80
CA GLY A 12 -13.73 -7.89 -3.08
C GLY A 12 -12.36 -8.15 -3.72
N SER A 13 -11.57 -7.09 -3.92
CA SER A 13 -10.22 -7.18 -4.50
C SER A 13 -9.33 -8.18 -3.76
N SER A 14 -9.39 -8.21 -2.41
CA SER A 14 -8.60 -9.15 -1.60
C SER A 14 -9.02 -10.61 -1.79
N GLY A 15 -10.33 -10.88 -1.87
CA GLY A 15 -10.84 -12.24 -2.04
C GLY A 15 -10.52 -12.83 -3.41
N TRP A 16 -10.78 -12.10 -4.48
CA TRP A 16 -10.46 -12.57 -5.83
C TRP A 16 -8.95 -12.62 -6.09
N MET A 17 -8.17 -11.72 -5.47
CA MET A 17 -6.72 -11.78 -5.54
C MET A 17 -6.18 -13.02 -4.82
N ALA A 18 -6.67 -13.32 -3.62
CA ALA A 18 -6.31 -14.55 -2.90
C ALA A 18 -6.70 -15.80 -3.71
N ALA A 19 -7.93 -15.83 -4.27
CA ALA A 19 -8.40 -16.94 -5.09
C ALA A 19 -7.52 -17.17 -6.32
N ALA A 20 -7.22 -16.12 -7.09
CA ALA A 20 -6.42 -16.22 -8.32
C ALA A 20 -4.96 -16.58 -8.02
N TYR A 21 -4.37 -16.02 -6.96
CA TYR A 21 -2.99 -16.31 -6.56
C TYR A 21 -2.84 -17.74 -6.05
N LEU A 22 -3.70 -18.17 -5.13
CA LEU A 22 -3.65 -19.52 -4.55
C LEU A 22 -3.96 -20.59 -5.60
N GLU A 23 -4.91 -20.33 -6.51
CA GLU A 23 -5.18 -21.23 -7.64
C GLU A 23 -3.93 -21.37 -8.51
N ALA A 24 -3.31 -20.27 -8.91
CA ALA A 24 -2.13 -20.32 -9.77
C ALA A 24 -0.92 -20.99 -9.11
N SER A 25 -0.69 -20.74 -7.82
CA SER A 25 0.48 -21.23 -7.09
C SER A 25 0.34 -22.67 -6.58
N LEU A 26 -0.91 -23.14 -6.33
CA LEU A 26 -1.16 -24.47 -5.76
C LEU A 26 -1.72 -25.49 -6.78
N ARG A 27 -2.09 -25.07 -7.99
CA ARG A 27 -2.70 -25.93 -9.02
C ARG A 27 -1.91 -27.19 -9.32
N ASN A 28 -0.59 -27.09 -9.40
CA ASN A 28 0.30 -28.18 -9.76
C ASN A 28 1.14 -28.69 -8.57
N ASP A 29 0.70 -28.40 -7.35
CA ASP A 29 1.42 -28.86 -6.17
C ASP A 29 1.33 -30.39 -6.05
N PRO A 30 2.44 -31.13 -6.03
CA PRO A 30 2.42 -32.58 -5.97
C PRO A 30 1.95 -33.13 -4.62
N ARG A 31 1.87 -32.31 -3.57
CA ARG A 31 1.53 -32.70 -2.20
C ARG A 31 0.03 -32.84 -1.96
N ALA A 32 -0.79 -32.04 -2.65
CA ALA A 32 -2.25 -32.11 -2.51
C ALA A 32 -2.96 -31.58 -3.76
N LYS A 33 -4.17 -32.09 -4.00
CA LYS A 33 -5.13 -31.44 -4.89
C LYS A 33 -5.88 -30.36 -4.09
N VAL A 34 -5.76 -29.10 -4.49
CA VAL A 34 -6.45 -27.99 -3.84
C VAL A 34 -7.68 -27.60 -4.64
N GLU A 35 -8.82 -27.52 -3.97
CA GLU A 35 -10.10 -27.08 -4.53
C GLU A 35 -10.50 -25.76 -3.85
N ILE A 36 -10.74 -24.71 -4.65
CA ILE A 36 -11.05 -23.37 -4.12
C ILE A 36 -12.48 -23.01 -4.47
N THR A 37 -13.25 -22.63 -3.48
CA THR A 37 -14.58 -22.02 -3.63
C THR A 37 -14.52 -20.60 -3.08
N LEU A 38 -15.13 -19.66 -3.79
CA LEU A 38 -15.34 -18.30 -3.29
C LEU A 38 -16.83 -18.02 -3.23
N VAL A 39 -17.32 -17.59 -2.07
CA VAL A 39 -18.70 -17.11 -1.88
C VAL A 39 -18.70 -15.61 -1.65
N GLU A 40 -19.53 -14.89 -2.41
CA GLU A 40 -19.74 -13.46 -2.22
C GLU A 40 -21.22 -13.09 -2.27
N SER A 41 -21.56 -12.01 -1.55
CA SER A 41 -22.91 -11.46 -1.55
C SER A 41 -23.24 -10.75 -2.87
N PRO A 42 -24.41 -10.97 -3.47
CA PRO A 42 -24.90 -10.17 -4.58
C PRO A 42 -25.34 -8.76 -4.15
N ASP A 43 -25.60 -8.54 -2.86
CA ASP A 43 -26.26 -7.34 -2.33
C ASP A 43 -25.25 -6.30 -1.76
N ILE A 44 -24.02 -6.72 -1.46
CA ILE A 44 -23.00 -5.85 -0.88
C ILE A 44 -22.13 -5.25 -1.99
N PRO A 45 -22.21 -3.92 -2.21
CA PRO A 45 -21.39 -3.29 -3.21
C PRO A 45 -19.92 -3.34 -2.83
N ARG A 46 -19.05 -3.59 -3.81
CA ARG A 46 -17.60 -3.49 -3.61
C ARG A 46 -17.19 -2.06 -3.31
N ILE A 47 -16.17 -1.89 -2.49
CA ILE A 47 -15.56 -0.59 -2.26
C ILE A 47 -14.75 -0.24 -3.52
N GLY A 48 -15.42 0.37 -4.49
CA GLY A 48 -14.84 0.73 -5.79
C GLY A 48 -14.18 2.09 -5.74
N VAL A 49 -12.95 2.17 -5.27
CA VAL A 49 -12.09 3.36 -5.33
C VAL A 49 -10.90 3.10 -6.24
N GLY A 50 -10.26 4.18 -6.71
CA GLY A 50 -8.94 4.04 -7.34
C GLY A 50 -7.91 3.66 -6.29
N GLU A 51 -7.23 2.56 -6.52
CA GLU A 51 -6.19 2.01 -5.66
C GLU A 51 -4.83 2.24 -6.28
N ALA A 52 -3.83 2.40 -5.42
CA ALA A 52 -2.43 2.43 -5.80
C ALA A 52 -1.70 1.22 -5.19
N THR A 53 -0.74 0.67 -5.92
CA THR A 53 0.03 -0.50 -5.51
C THR A 53 1.49 -0.16 -5.23
N VAL A 54 2.25 -1.15 -4.76
CA VAL A 54 3.71 -1.11 -4.64
C VAL A 54 4.35 -2.10 -5.62
N PRO A 55 5.66 -1.98 -5.96
CA PRO A 55 6.26 -2.75 -7.06
C PRO A 55 6.13 -4.27 -6.96
N SER A 56 6.05 -4.83 -5.75
CA SER A 56 5.90 -6.28 -5.54
C SER A 56 4.61 -6.87 -6.11
N ILE A 57 3.60 -6.05 -6.47
CA ILE A 57 2.40 -6.52 -7.19
C ILE A 57 2.76 -7.18 -8.53
N GLY A 58 3.83 -6.74 -9.19
CA GLY A 58 4.32 -7.34 -10.44
C GLY A 58 4.64 -8.83 -10.30
N HIS A 59 5.20 -9.24 -9.16
CA HIS A 59 5.43 -10.66 -8.86
C HIS A 59 4.10 -11.43 -8.76
N VAL A 60 3.14 -10.90 -8.04
CA VAL A 60 1.82 -11.55 -7.87
C VAL A 60 1.11 -11.74 -9.21
N LEU A 61 1.09 -10.69 -10.04
CA LEU A 61 0.48 -10.75 -11.38
C LEU A 61 1.23 -11.73 -12.30
N SER A 62 2.57 -11.81 -12.16
CA SER A 62 3.39 -12.78 -12.90
C SER A 62 3.10 -14.22 -12.47
N VAL A 63 2.95 -14.51 -11.17
CA VAL A 63 2.56 -15.83 -10.66
C VAL A 63 1.17 -16.22 -11.15
N ILE A 64 0.23 -15.30 -11.14
CA ILE A 64 -1.10 -15.50 -11.71
C ILE A 64 -1.01 -15.75 -13.23
N GLY A 65 0.06 -15.31 -13.90
CA GLY A 65 0.26 -15.48 -15.33
C GLY A 65 -0.59 -14.50 -16.16
N VAL A 66 -0.63 -13.26 -15.73
CA VAL A 66 -1.38 -12.18 -16.35
C VAL A 66 -0.53 -11.50 -17.43
N ASN A 67 -1.13 -11.17 -18.57
CA ASN A 67 -0.51 -10.28 -19.55
C ASN A 67 -0.61 -8.82 -19.08
N LEU A 68 0.50 -8.09 -19.10
CA LEU A 68 0.56 -6.70 -18.61
C LEU A 68 -0.44 -5.78 -19.34
N VAL A 69 -0.52 -5.89 -20.66
CA VAL A 69 -1.37 -5.00 -21.48
C VAL A 69 -2.85 -5.30 -21.26
N GLU A 70 -3.22 -6.59 -21.22
CA GLU A 70 -4.59 -7.02 -20.91
C GLU A 70 -5.02 -6.56 -19.53
N PHE A 71 -4.12 -6.72 -18.55
CA PHE A 71 -4.36 -6.26 -17.19
C PHE A 71 -4.63 -4.75 -17.15
N MET A 72 -3.72 -3.94 -17.70
CA MET A 72 -3.87 -2.48 -17.66
C MET A 72 -5.14 -1.99 -18.36
N ARG A 73 -5.51 -2.61 -19.48
CA ARG A 73 -6.79 -2.33 -20.16
C ARG A 73 -8.00 -2.67 -19.31
N ALA A 74 -7.97 -3.83 -18.66
CA ALA A 74 -9.11 -4.32 -17.87
C ALA A 74 -9.36 -3.49 -16.61
N VAL A 75 -8.31 -2.87 -16.02
CA VAL A 75 -8.40 -2.21 -14.71
C VAL A 75 -8.31 -0.68 -14.78
N ASP A 76 -8.43 -0.07 -15.95
CA ASP A 76 -8.12 1.36 -16.19
C ASP A 76 -6.70 1.72 -15.73
N GLY A 77 -5.76 0.81 -15.91
CA GLY A 77 -4.45 0.83 -15.29
C GLY A 77 -3.54 1.93 -15.81
N THR A 78 -2.79 2.55 -14.91
CA THR A 78 -1.68 3.47 -15.23
C THR A 78 -0.44 3.11 -14.42
N PHE A 79 0.74 3.57 -14.86
CA PHE A 79 1.97 3.33 -14.11
C PHE A 79 2.09 4.27 -12.91
N LYS A 80 2.70 3.73 -11.86
CA LYS A 80 3.10 4.48 -10.68
C LYS A 80 4.59 4.25 -10.42
N GLN A 81 5.38 5.32 -10.36
CA GLN A 81 6.83 5.27 -10.16
C GLN A 81 7.28 5.87 -8.83
N SER A 82 6.40 6.62 -8.18
CA SER A 82 6.68 7.25 -6.89
C SER A 82 5.40 7.69 -6.19
N ILE A 83 5.55 8.17 -4.97
CA ILE A 83 4.55 8.98 -4.27
C ILE A 83 5.13 10.38 -4.10
N LYS A 84 4.37 11.41 -4.49
CA LYS A 84 4.71 12.81 -4.24
C LYS A 84 3.95 13.30 -3.02
N HIS A 85 4.67 13.62 -1.97
CA HIS A 85 4.13 14.21 -0.75
C HIS A 85 4.15 15.73 -0.88
N VAL A 86 3.00 16.38 -0.66
CA VAL A 86 2.83 17.84 -0.81
C VAL A 86 2.31 18.42 0.51
N ASN A 87 2.91 19.51 0.96
CA ASN A 87 2.53 20.25 2.17
C ASN A 87 2.61 19.45 3.49
N TRP A 88 3.41 18.40 3.55
CA TRP A 88 3.59 17.60 4.78
C TRP A 88 4.52 18.28 5.80
N LEU A 89 5.64 18.86 5.34
CA LEU A 89 6.56 19.58 6.24
C LEU A 89 5.94 20.90 6.72
N HIS A 90 5.43 21.68 5.78
CA HIS A 90 4.69 22.94 6.01
C HIS A 90 3.73 23.19 4.84
N ASN A 91 2.71 24.02 5.03
CA ASN A 91 1.66 24.32 4.04
C ASN A 91 2.02 25.40 3.00
N LYS A 92 3.28 25.51 2.62
CA LYS A 92 3.83 26.58 1.74
C LYS A 92 4.37 26.03 0.42
N GLY A 93 3.70 25.02 -0.15
CA GLY A 93 4.10 24.42 -1.44
C GLY A 93 5.30 23.46 -1.36
N HIS A 94 5.76 23.07 -0.17
CA HIS A 94 6.82 22.08 0.00
C HIS A 94 6.40 20.72 -0.55
N SER A 95 7.28 20.06 -1.31
CA SER A 95 7.02 18.69 -1.77
C SER A 95 8.31 17.89 -1.92
N TYR A 96 8.17 16.57 -1.78
CA TYR A 96 9.22 15.60 -2.04
C TYR A 96 8.63 14.32 -2.64
N HIS A 97 9.49 13.52 -3.30
CA HIS A 97 9.10 12.24 -3.87
C HIS A 97 9.67 11.07 -3.05
N HIS A 98 8.88 10.01 -2.89
CA HIS A 98 9.33 8.69 -2.48
C HIS A 98 9.30 7.77 -3.71
N PRO A 99 10.40 7.66 -4.49
CA PRO A 99 10.47 6.87 -5.70
C PRO A 99 10.70 5.39 -5.39
N PHE A 100 10.41 4.53 -6.37
CA PHE A 100 10.61 3.08 -6.24
C PHE A 100 11.99 2.60 -6.67
N SER A 101 12.73 3.39 -7.45
CA SER A 101 14.11 3.06 -7.83
C SER A 101 15.08 3.96 -7.12
N ARG A 102 16.15 3.34 -6.63
CA ARG A 102 17.34 4.02 -6.16
C ARG A 102 18.54 3.37 -6.85
N ASP A 103 19.41 4.18 -7.44
CA ASP A 103 20.64 3.68 -8.02
C ASP A 103 21.65 3.41 -6.92
N ALA A 104 22.13 2.17 -6.85
CA ALA A 104 23.06 1.73 -5.81
C ALA A 104 24.46 2.33 -6.03
N TYR A 105 25.11 2.69 -4.94
CA TYR A 105 26.53 2.98 -4.92
C TYR A 105 27.33 1.66 -4.96
N PRO A 106 28.50 1.63 -5.64
CA PRO A 106 29.16 0.38 -5.98
C PRO A 106 29.68 -0.45 -4.79
N SER A 107 29.86 0.09 -3.60
CA SER A 107 30.45 -0.64 -2.46
C SER A 107 29.89 -0.28 -1.09
N VAL A 108 29.95 0.96 -0.68
CA VAL A 108 29.39 1.45 0.58
C VAL A 108 28.46 2.61 0.26
N ASP A 109 27.20 2.49 0.65
CA ASP A 109 26.24 3.57 0.44
C ASP A 109 26.55 4.73 1.39
N ARG A 110 27.07 5.81 0.82
CA ARG A 110 27.37 7.07 1.50
C ARG A 110 26.54 8.23 0.99
N ALA A 111 25.56 7.97 0.14
CA ALA A 111 24.80 9.02 -0.53
C ALA A 111 24.14 9.99 0.46
N GLY A 112 23.54 9.46 1.52
CA GLY A 112 22.93 10.27 2.56
C GLY A 112 23.94 11.17 3.25
N ILE A 113 25.10 10.64 3.64
CA ILE A 113 26.17 11.43 4.28
C ILE A 113 26.74 12.49 3.33
N GLU A 114 27.01 12.13 2.07
CA GLU A 114 27.53 13.08 1.06
C GLU A 114 26.53 14.22 0.83
N TRP A 115 25.23 13.89 0.76
CA TRP A 115 24.18 14.90 0.63
C TRP A 115 24.08 15.80 1.88
N LEU A 116 24.13 15.23 3.07
CA LEU A 116 24.11 15.99 4.33
C LEU A 116 25.31 16.94 4.45
N MET A 117 26.45 16.60 3.85
CA MET A 117 27.66 17.41 3.83
C MET A 117 27.66 18.48 2.71
N SER A 118 26.69 18.49 1.82
CA SER A 118 26.56 19.45 0.72
C SER A 118 25.75 20.69 1.09
N ASP A 119 25.60 21.63 0.13
CA ASP A 119 24.70 22.79 0.26
C ASP A 119 23.21 22.44 0.16
N ARG A 120 22.89 21.19 -0.14
CA ARG A 120 21.53 20.62 -0.27
C ARG A 120 20.64 21.34 -1.28
N SER A 121 21.24 22.03 -2.25
CA SER A 121 20.53 22.76 -3.32
C SER A 121 19.75 21.86 -4.29
N ILE A 122 20.05 20.56 -4.29
CA ILE A 122 19.30 19.51 -5.01
C ILE A 122 18.61 18.61 -4.00
N PRO A 123 17.31 18.32 -4.12
CA PRO A 123 16.62 17.37 -3.26
C PRO A 123 17.33 16.00 -3.20
N PHE A 124 17.41 15.39 -2.02
CA PHE A 124 18.17 14.15 -1.83
C PHE A 124 17.82 13.07 -2.86
N MET A 125 16.53 12.82 -3.05
CA MET A 125 16.10 11.74 -3.95
C MET A 125 16.45 11.98 -5.42
N GLU A 126 16.62 13.22 -5.84
CA GLU A 126 17.11 13.53 -7.19
C GLU A 126 18.62 13.27 -7.37
N THR A 127 19.35 13.10 -6.28
CA THR A 127 20.78 12.74 -6.34
C THR A 127 20.99 11.22 -6.49
N VAL A 128 20.02 10.41 -6.08
CA VAL A 128 20.12 8.93 -6.03
C VAL A 128 19.08 8.21 -6.88
N SER A 129 18.11 8.93 -7.46
CA SER A 129 17.07 8.35 -8.31
C SER A 129 16.73 9.25 -9.49
N PRO A 130 16.59 8.71 -10.71
CA PRO A 130 16.10 9.48 -11.85
C PRO A 130 14.58 9.70 -11.82
N GLN A 131 13.84 8.90 -11.04
CA GLN A 131 12.37 8.86 -11.10
C GLN A 131 11.69 10.17 -10.71
N PRO A 132 12.13 10.96 -9.71
CA PRO A 132 11.50 12.25 -9.44
C PRO A 132 11.45 13.17 -10.68
N LYS A 133 12.56 13.26 -11.41
CA LYS A 133 12.63 14.05 -12.66
C LYS A 133 11.84 13.43 -13.80
N LEU A 134 11.91 12.10 -13.97
CA LEU A 134 11.15 11.38 -15.01
C LEU A 134 9.63 11.46 -14.76
N CYS A 135 9.20 11.38 -13.51
CA CYS A 135 7.82 11.62 -13.13
C CYS A 135 7.36 13.04 -13.47
N HIS A 136 8.19 14.03 -13.19
CA HIS A 136 7.90 15.44 -13.51
C HIS A 136 7.80 15.67 -15.02
N LEU A 137 8.63 14.98 -15.81
CA LEU A 137 8.58 14.99 -17.28
C LEU A 137 7.46 14.10 -17.86
N GLY A 138 6.67 13.43 -17.04
CA GLY A 138 5.60 12.56 -17.50
C GLY A 138 6.06 11.33 -18.29
N MET A 139 7.25 10.80 -18.01
CA MET A 139 7.81 9.64 -18.73
C MET A 139 7.27 8.31 -18.17
N ALA A 140 6.96 7.37 -19.07
CA ALA A 140 6.62 5.99 -18.66
C ALA A 140 7.87 5.25 -18.15
N PRO A 141 7.72 4.25 -17.24
CA PRO A 141 8.85 3.46 -16.75
C PRO A 141 9.28 2.35 -17.70
N VAL A 142 8.52 2.08 -18.76
CA VAL A 142 8.71 1.02 -19.74
C VAL A 142 8.87 1.56 -21.15
N MET A 143 9.58 0.82 -21.98
CA MET A 143 9.76 1.14 -23.40
C MET A 143 8.55 0.69 -24.22
N LEU A 144 8.30 1.33 -25.38
CA LEU A 144 7.37 0.81 -26.35
C LEU A 144 7.84 -0.57 -26.85
N GLY A 145 6.90 -1.53 -26.94
CA GLY A 145 7.22 -2.92 -27.31
C GLY A 145 7.64 -3.82 -26.14
N GLN A 146 7.69 -3.31 -24.92
CA GLN A 146 7.92 -4.12 -23.73
C GLN A 146 6.56 -4.53 -23.13
N TRP A 147 6.26 -5.83 -23.16
CA TRP A 147 4.94 -6.38 -22.81
C TRP A 147 4.93 -7.25 -21.55
N ASN A 148 6.05 -7.34 -20.85
CA ASN A 148 6.19 -8.05 -19.59
C ASN A 148 6.33 -7.07 -18.42
N PHE A 149 6.33 -7.59 -17.18
CA PHE A 149 6.47 -6.76 -15.97
C PHE A 149 7.90 -6.23 -15.74
N GLY A 150 8.89 -6.64 -16.54
CA GLY A 150 10.25 -6.11 -16.46
C GLY A 150 10.32 -4.70 -17.03
N ALA A 151 11.17 -3.86 -16.43
CA ALA A 151 11.37 -2.48 -16.89
C ALA A 151 12.75 -1.95 -16.47
N PRO A 152 13.26 -0.91 -17.16
CA PRO A 152 14.46 -0.21 -16.74
C PRO A 152 14.35 0.46 -15.37
N LEU A 153 13.12 0.79 -14.94
CA LEU A 153 12.80 1.45 -13.67
C LEU A 153 11.75 0.63 -12.92
N ALA A 154 11.86 0.55 -11.61
CA ALA A 154 10.82 -0.07 -10.79
C ALA A 154 9.52 0.74 -10.87
N TYR A 155 8.41 0.05 -10.94
CA TYR A 155 7.09 0.67 -11.00
C TYR A 155 6.03 -0.21 -10.34
N ALA A 156 4.91 0.41 -10.05
CA ALA A 156 3.67 -0.21 -9.62
C ALA A 156 2.53 0.33 -10.50
N PHE A 157 1.28 0.17 -10.05
CA PHE A 157 0.12 0.59 -10.81
C PHE A 157 -0.84 1.42 -9.97
N HIS A 158 -1.55 2.33 -10.63
CA HIS A 158 -2.88 2.74 -10.22
C HIS A 158 -3.88 1.87 -10.94
N LEU A 159 -4.97 1.52 -10.30
CA LEU A 159 -6.00 0.65 -10.84
C LEU A 159 -7.38 0.94 -10.25
N ASN A 160 -8.41 0.60 -11.00
CA ASN A 160 -9.78 0.58 -10.51
C ASN A 160 -10.00 -0.72 -9.73
N ALA A 161 -10.23 -0.62 -8.43
CA ALA A 161 -10.32 -1.77 -7.53
C ALA A 161 -11.49 -2.72 -7.88
N GLN A 162 -12.62 -2.17 -8.34
CA GLN A 162 -13.76 -2.99 -8.77
C GLN A 162 -13.41 -3.80 -10.02
N LYS A 163 -12.89 -3.15 -11.06
CA LYS A 163 -12.47 -3.81 -12.30
C LYS A 163 -11.35 -4.82 -12.07
N PHE A 164 -10.47 -4.53 -11.09
CA PHE A 164 -9.42 -5.47 -10.68
C PHE A 164 -10.01 -6.76 -10.10
N ALA A 165 -10.98 -6.65 -9.19
CA ALA A 165 -11.67 -7.82 -8.65
C ALA A 165 -12.40 -8.62 -9.75
N GLU A 166 -13.06 -7.94 -10.69
CA GLU A 166 -13.76 -8.56 -11.82
C GLU A 166 -12.79 -9.30 -12.76
N PHE A 167 -11.68 -8.67 -13.10
CA PHE A 167 -10.63 -9.25 -13.93
C PHE A 167 -10.04 -10.53 -13.30
N LEU A 168 -9.74 -10.50 -12.01
CA LEU A 168 -9.22 -11.67 -11.29
C LEU A 168 -10.28 -12.76 -11.11
N ARG A 169 -11.55 -12.40 -10.89
CA ARG A 169 -12.68 -13.34 -10.89
C ARG A 169 -12.72 -14.13 -12.18
N ASP A 170 -12.67 -13.43 -13.30
CA ASP A 170 -12.80 -14.05 -14.63
C ASP A 170 -11.61 -14.99 -14.93
N ILE A 171 -10.41 -14.65 -14.44
CA ILE A 171 -9.24 -15.54 -14.54
C ILE A 171 -9.43 -16.78 -13.65
N ALA A 172 -9.75 -16.57 -12.38
CA ALA A 172 -9.85 -17.63 -11.37
C ALA A 172 -10.96 -18.64 -11.72
N THR A 173 -12.14 -18.15 -12.13
CA THR A 173 -13.28 -19.02 -12.49
C THR A 173 -13.00 -19.82 -13.75
N ARG A 174 -12.38 -19.24 -14.79
CA ARG A 174 -11.94 -20.00 -15.98
C ARG A 174 -10.95 -21.11 -15.64
N ARG A 175 -10.24 -21.02 -14.53
CA ARG A 175 -9.26 -22.00 -14.06
C ARG A 175 -9.79 -22.99 -13.05
N GLY A 176 -11.09 -22.92 -12.74
CA GLY A 176 -11.77 -23.90 -11.91
C GLY A 176 -12.06 -23.47 -10.47
N VAL A 177 -11.83 -22.22 -10.10
CA VAL A 177 -12.36 -21.68 -8.85
C VAL A 177 -13.88 -21.65 -8.91
N ILE A 178 -14.54 -22.27 -7.95
CA ILE A 178 -16.01 -22.32 -7.88
C ILE A 178 -16.50 -20.99 -7.31
N HIS A 179 -17.34 -20.31 -8.05
CA HIS A 179 -17.96 -19.05 -7.62
C HIS A 179 -19.40 -19.27 -7.15
N VAL A 180 -19.69 -18.88 -5.93
CA VAL A 180 -21.02 -18.93 -5.31
C VAL A 180 -21.48 -17.51 -5.03
N LEU A 181 -22.58 -17.09 -5.67
CA LEU A 181 -23.14 -15.74 -5.52
C LEU A 181 -24.33 -15.81 -4.56
N GLU A 182 -24.06 -15.79 -3.24
CA GLU A 182 -25.06 -15.90 -2.19
C GLU A 182 -24.61 -15.18 -0.91
N ASN A 183 -25.61 -14.77 -0.10
CA ASN A 183 -25.35 -14.17 1.20
C ASN A 183 -25.01 -15.24 2.24
N VAL A 184 -23.88 -15.09 2.91
CA VAL A 184 -23.56 -15.88 4.12
C VAL A 184 -24.36 -15.34 5.29
N THR A 185 -25.08 -16.21 5.97
CA THR A 185 -25.97 -15.85 7.09
C THR A 185 -25.47 -16.36 8.43
N ASP A 186 -24.73 -17.47 8.45
CA ASP A 186 -24.29 -18.12 9.68
C ASP A 186 -22.96 -18.86 9.49
N VAL A 187 -22.22 -19.07 10.60
CA VAL A 187 -20.96 -19.79 10.66
C VAL A 187 -21.07 -20.90 11.70
N GLU A 188 -20.98 -22.12 11.23
CA GLU A 188 -21.02 -23.31 12.07
C GLU A 188 -19.64 -23.65 12.63
N LEU A 189 -19.52 -23.81 13.95
CA LEU A 189 -18.27 -24.21 14.61
C LEU A 189 -18.34 -25.69 15.02
N LYS A 190 -17.19 -26.36 14.98
CA LYS A 190 -16.98 -27.67 15.60
C LYS A 190 -16.78 -27.51 17.11
N GLU A 191 -16.88 -28.63 17.87
CA GLU A 191 -16.63 -28.65 19.33
C GLU A 191 -15.25 -28.12 19.72
N ASP A 192 -14.23 -28.32 18.87
CA ASP A 192 -12.86 -27.84 19.08
C ASP A 192 -12.65 -26.38 18.69
N GLY A 193 -13.71 -25.71 18.24
CA GLY A 193 -13.69 -24.29 17.81
C GLY A 193 -13.20 -24.04 16.38
N HIS A 194 -12.92 -25.08 15.57
CA HIS A 194 -12.70 -24.90 14.13
C HIS A 194 -14.01 -24.57 13.43
N ILE A 195 -13.94 -23.82 12.33
CA ILE A 195 -15.11 -23.61 11.46
C ILE A 195 -15.42 -24.95 10.75
N ALA A 196 -16.67 -25.41 10.87
CA ALA A 196 -17.18 -26.58 10.18
C ALA A 196 -17.69 -26.23 8.78
N ALA A 197 -18.49 -25.16 8.68
CA ALA A 197 -19.07 -24.68 7.45
C ALA A 197 -19.54 -23.22 7.58
N VAL A 198 -19.84 -22.58 6.46
CA VAL A 198 -20.70 -21.40 6.40
C VAL A 198 -22.03 -21.76 5.76
N ASN A 199 -23.11 -21.19 6.27
CA ASN A 199 -24.46 -21.37 5.75
C ASN A 199 -24.90 -20.14 4.98
N THR A 200 -25.59 -20.34 3.88
CA THR A 200 -26.08 -19.25 3.02
C THR A 200 -27.58 -19.05 3.19
N LYS A 201 -28.07 -17.90 2.77
CA LYS A 201 -29.50 -17.55 2.79
C LYS A 201 -30.34 -18.53 1.99
N GLU A 202 -29.81 -19.08 0.90
CA GLU A 202 -30.50 -20.04 0.03
C GLU A 202 -30.41 -21.49 0.58
N GLY A 203 -29.86 -21.69 1.79
CA GLY A 203 -29.80 -22.99 2.46
C GLY A 203 -28.61 -23.87 2.05
N LYS A 204 -27.62 -23.34 1.34
CA LYS A 204 -26.39 -24.10 1.06
C LYS A 204 -25.50 -24.12 2.31
N ARG A 205 -24.95 -25.31 2.58
CA ARG A 205 -23.91 -25.51 3.58
C ARG A 205 -22.57 -25.73 2.89
N LEU A 206 -21.64 -24.76 3.02
CA LEU A 206 -20.33 -24.76 2.37
C LEU A 206 -19.26 -25.14 3.40
N ALA A 207 -18.80 -26.39 3.33
CA ALA A 207 -17.77 -26.93 4.21
C ALA A 207 -16.40 -26.91 3.52
N ALA A 208 -15.34 -26.64 4.30
CA ALA A 208 -13.97 -26.64 3.82
C ALA A 208 -12.99 -27.07 4.93
N ASP A 209 -11.74 -27.34 4.54
CA ASP A 209 -10.65 -27.62 5.47
C ASP A 209 -10.04 -26.31 5.99
N LEU A 210 -9.98 -25.29 5.14
CA LEU A 210 -9.44 -23.98 5.42
C LEU A 210 -10.40 -22.90 4.95
N PHE A 211 -10.59 -21.87 5.77
CA PHE A 211 -11.44 -20.73 5.51
C PHE A 211 -10.59 -19.45 5.37
N ILE A 212 -10.95 -18.60 4.44
CA ILE A 212 -10.31 -17.29 4.26
C ILE A 212 -11.38 -16.22 4.44
N ASP A 213 -11.22 -15.39 5.47
CA ASP A 213 -12.11 -14.26 5.73
C ASP A 213 -11.68 -13.05 4.92
N CYS A 214 -12.40 -12.76 3.84
CA CYS A 214 -12.29 -11.56 3.01
C CYS A 214 -13.54 -10.67 3.09
N THR A 215 -14.28 -10.75 4.22
CA THR A 215 -15.57 -10.05 4.38
C THR A 215 -15.41 -8.57 4.76
N GLY A 216 -14.21 -8.01 4.60
CA GLY A 216 -13.95 -6.61 4.87
C GLY A 216 -14.11 -6.25 6.35
N PHE A 217 -14.57 -5.04 6.63
CA PHE A 217 -14.80 -4.60 8.00
C PHE A 217 -15.89 -5.38 8.75
N ALA A 218 -16.70 -6.16 8.04
CA ALA A 218 -17.70 -7.05 8.68
C ALA A 218 -17.07 -8.19 9.45
N SER A 219 -15.89 -8.68 9.03
CA SER A 219 -15.07 -9.71 9.69
C SER A 219 -15.87 -10.91 10.20
N LEU A 220 -16.70 -11.48 9.32
CA LEU A 220 -17.72 -12.47 9.70
C LEU A 220 -17.13 -13.72 10.33
N LEU A 221 -15.96 -14.19 9.86
CA LEU A 221 -15.36 -15.40 10.35
C LEU A 221 -14.38 -15.11 11.50
N ILE A 222 -13.41 -14.22 11.27
CA ILE A 222 -12.30 -14.04 12.22
C ILE A 222 -12.74 -13.30 13.50
N GLU A 223 -13.63 -12.31 13.39
CA GLU A 223 -14.14 -11.57 14.55
C GLU A 223 -15.41 -12.19 15.09
N LYS A 224 -16.48 -12.23 14.25
CA LYS A 224 -17.81 -12.57 14.76
C LYS A 224 -17.94 -14.05 15.17
N ALA A 225 -17.34 -14.97 14.38
CA ALA A 225 -17.43 -16.39 14.72
C ALA A 225 -16.31 -16.85 15.65
N LEU A 226 -15.05 -16.44 15.41
CA LEU A 226 -13.89 -16.88 16.18
C LEU A 226 -13.47 -15.93 17.30
N ASN A 227 -14.14 -14.78 17.44
CA ASN A 227 -13.92 -13.79 18.51
C ASN A 227 -12.46 -13.34 18.67
N VAL A 228 -11.76 -13.15 17.56
CA VAL A 228 -10.37 -12.68 17.58
C VAL A 228 -10.33 -11.17 17.84
N GLY A 229 -9.55 -10.77 18.85
CA GLY A 229 -9.41 -9.39 19.31
C GLY A 229 -8.79 -8.45 18.27
N TRP A 230 -8.85 -7.16 18.56
CA TRP A 230 -8.34 -6.08 17.74
C TRP A 230 -7.26 -5.29 18.48
N ILE A 231 -6.13 -5.04 17.83
CA ILE A 231 -5.08 -4.14 18.30
C ILE A 231 -5.31 -2.79 17.64
N ASP A 232 -5.67 -1.79 18.43
CA ASP A 232 -6.01 -0.45 17.97
C ASP A 232 -4.76 0.41 17.80
N PHE A 233 -4.64 1.08 16.66
CA PHE A 233 -3.55 2.03 16.34
C PHE A 233 -4.01 3.49 16.34
N SER A 234 -5.25 3.78 16.70
CA SER A 234 -5.81 5.15 16.70
C SER A 234 -5.08 6.11 17.64
N GLN A 235 -4.35 5.57 18.64
CA GLN A 235 -3.46 6.38 19.48
C GLN A 235 -2.38 7.11 18.65
N TRP A 236 -1.92 6.51 17.55
CA TRP A 236 -0.79 7.02 16.75
C TRP A 236 -1.22 7.56 15.38
N LEU A 237 -2.31 7.03 14.82
CA LEU A 237 -2.87 7.41 13.53
C LEU A 237 -4.31 7.89 13.73
N LEU A 238 -4.49 9.20 13.71
CA LEU A 238 -5.74 9.86 14.12
C LEU A 238 -6.83 9.86 13.05
N CYS A 239 -6.48 9.55 11.80
CA CYS A 239 -7.45 9.51 10.72
C CYS A 239 -8.32 8.26 10.81
N ASN A 240 -9.64 8.42 10.65
CA ASN A 240 -10.62 7.34 10.79
C ASN A 240 -11.74 7.40 9.75
N ARG A 241 -11.68 8.36 8.83
CA ARG A 241 -12.63 8.53 7.72
C ARG A 241 -11.93 8.86 6.42
N ALA A 242 -12.56 8.48 5.34
CA ALA A 242 -12.18 8.94 4.01
C ALA A 242 -13.43 9.40 3.24
N LEU A 243 -13.33 10.58 2.64
CA LEU A 243 -14.33 11.11 1.71
C LEU A 243 -13.79 10.94 0.30
N VAL A 244 -14.47 10.17 -0.54
CA VAL A 244 -13.98 9.76 -1.86
C VAL A 244 -14.81 10.38 -2.97
N MET A 245 -14.15 10.84 -4.03
CA MET A 245 -14.76 11.39 -5.23
C MET A 245 -14.08 10.82 -6.48
N ARG A 246 -14.84 10.59 -7.53
CA ARG A 246 -14.31 10.24 -8.85
C ARG A 246 -14.53 11.39 -9.81
N VAL A 247 -13.49 11.81 -10.51
CA VAL A 247 -13.52 12.88 -11.51
C VAL A 247 -13.25 12.26 -12.89
N PRO A 248 -14.28 12.06 -13.73
CA PRO A 248 -14.10 11.57 -15.09
C PRO A 248 -13.28 12.54 -15.94
N HIS A 249 -12.46 12.00 -16.86
CA HIS A 249 -11.67 12.83 -17.79
C HIS A 249 -12.55 13.61 -18.77
N GLU A 250 -13.71 13.06 -19.13
CA GLU A 250 -14.71 13.72 -19.97
C GLU A 250 -15.24 15.03 -19.33
N LEU A 251 -15.29 15.07 -18.00
CA LEU A 251 -15.67 16.28 -17.26
C LEU A 251 -14.48 17.23 -17.10
N TYR A 252 -13.34 16.68 -16.75
CA TYR A 252 -12.13 17.45 -16.49
C TYR A 252 -10.85 16.65 -16.69
N TYR A 253 -10.15 16.92 -17.77
CA TYR A 253 -8.84 16.34 -18.05
C TYR A 253 -7.72 17.33 -17.65
N PRO A 254 -6.80 16.95 -16.75
CA PRO A 254 -5.75 17.85 -16.28
C PRO A 254 -4.60 18.03 -17.28
N GLY A 255 -4.70 17.47 -18.49
CA GLY A 255 -3.72 17.56 -19.57
C GLY A 255 -2.60 16.53 -19.51
N GLN A 256 -2.54 15.70 -18.48
CA GLN A 256 -1.61 14.56 -18.38
C GLN A 256 -2.06 13.52 -17.36
N VAL A 257 -1.77 12.26 -17.65
CA VAL A 257 -1.87 11.16 -16.69
C VAL A 257 -0.53 11.03 -15.96
N ARG A 258 -0.48 11.48 -14.72
CA ARG A 258 0.76 11.50 -13.94
C ARG A 258 1.20 10.07 -13.57
N PRO A 259 2.47 9.67 -13.78
CA PRO A 259 2.96 8.34 -13.43
C PRO A 259 3.38 8.25 -11.95
N TYR A 260 2.63 8.89 -11.06
CA TYR A 260 2.86 8.88 -9.61
C TYR A 260 1.59 9.23 -8.85
N THR A 261 1.48 8.74 -7.62
CA THR A 261 0.42 9.13 -6.68
C THR A 261 0.79 10.48 -6.05
N THR A 262 -0.18 11.36 -5.87
CA THR A 262 0.00 12.57 -5.05
C THR A 262 -0.68 12.37 -3.70
N ALA A 263 0.02 12.70 -2.62
CA ALA A 263 -0.47 12.73 -1.25
C ALA A 263 -0.35 14.16 -0.71
N THR A 264 -1.42 14.93 -0.72
CA THR A 264 -1.43 16.34 -0.32
C THR A 264 -2.01 16.49 1.08
N ALA A 265 -1.22 17.00 2.01
CA ALA A 265 -1.68 17.28 3.37
C ALA A 265 -2.60 18.52 3.40
N LEU A 266 -3.80 18.36 3.95
CA LEU A 266 -4.80 19.41 4.17
C LEU A 266 -4.92 19.78 5.65
N SER A 267 -6.04 20.35 6.08
CA SER A 267 -6.19 20.87 7.44
C SER A 267 -6.17 19.80 8.53
N SER A 268 -6.79 18.63 8.30
CA SER A 268 -6.94 17.59 9.32
C SER A 268 -6.75 16.18 8.76
N GLY A 269 -5.76 16.04 7.86
CA GLY A 269 -5.47 14.81 7.15
C GLY A 269 -4.83 15.08 5.80
N TRP A 270 -5.09 14.20 4.81
CA TRP A 270 -4.46 14.28 3.50
C TRP A 270 -5.35 13.73 2.38
N VAL A 271 -5.17 14.27 1.18
CA VAL A 271 -5.86 13.81 -0.03
C VAL A 271 -4.91 12.94 -0.85
N TRP A 272 -5.35 11.71 -1.17
CA TRP A 272 -4.70 10.95 -2.23
C TRP A 272 -5.30 11.32 -3.59
N GLU A 273 -4.47 11.26 -4.60
CA GLU A 273 -4.90 11.36 -5.99
C GLU A 273 -4.22 10.27 -6.81
N THR A 274 -5.04 9.40 -7.41
CA THR A 274 -4.63 8.38 -8.37
C THR A 274 -5.23 8.69 -9.72
N VAL A 275 -4.41 8.70 -10.77
CA VAL A 275 -4.88 8.99 -12.13
C VAL A 275 -4.97 7.69 -12.92
N LEU A 276 -6.19 7.36 -13.34
CA LEU A 276 -6.53 6.19 -14.15
C LEU A 276 -6.67 6.60 -15.63
N THR A 277 -6.77 5.64 -16.54
CA THR A 277 -7.02 5.94 -17.96
C THR A 277 -8.40 6.55 -18.22
N SER A 278 -9.37 6.35 -17.32
CA SER A 278 -10.76 6.81 -17.43
C SER A 278 -11.11 8.00 -16.53
N GLY A 279 -10.16 8.52 -15.75
CA GLY A 279 -10.44 9.60 -14.81
C GLY A 279 -9.51 9.58 -13.61
N ARG A 280 -9.80 10.42 -12.61
CA ARG A 280 -9.05 10.48 -11.37
C ARG A 280 -9.90 9.99 -10.21
N ALA A 281 -9.30 9.23 -9.31
CA ALA A 281 -9.86 8.93 -8.00
C ALA A 281 -9.13 9.79 -6.96
N ILE A 282 -9.88 10.57 -6.23
CA ILE A 282 -9.39 11.42 -5.15
C ILE A 282 -10.11 11.06 -3.86
N GLY A 283 -9.42 11.16 -2.75
CA GLY A 283 -10.06 10.91 -1.47
C GLY A 283 -9.34 11.60 -0.33
N TYR A 284 -10.11 12.21 0.55
CA TYR A 284 -9.64 12.90 1.73
C TYR A 284 -9.71 11.99 2.95
N VAL A 285 -8.57 11.46 3.37
CA VAL A 285 -8.39 10.77 4.64
C VAL A 285 -8.27 11.82 5.74
N HIS A 286 -9.19 11.81 6.73
CA HIS A 286 -9.21 12.82 7.77
C HIS A 286 -9.61 12.27 9.14
N SER A 287 -9.31 13.04 10.18
CA SER A 287 -9.72 12.77 11.54
C SER A 287 -11.10 13.39 11.82
N SER A 288 -12.07 12.57 12.17
CA SER A 288 -13.40 13.05 12.55
C SER A 288 -13.44 13.83 13.86
N ASP A 289 -12.41 13.71 14.68
CA ASP A 289 -12.29 14.45 15.94
C ASP A 289 -11.84 15.90 15.71
N HIS A 290 -11.27 16.17 14.52
CA HIS A 290 -10.70 17.48 14.16
C HIS A 290 -11.44 18.19 13.03
N LEU A 291 -12.27 17.48 12.27
CA LEU A 291 -12.96 18.04 11.12
C LEU A 291 -14.31 17.36 10.93
N SER A 292 -15.39 18.16 10.82
CA SER A 292 -16.72 17.66 10.51
C SER A 292 -16.77 17.09 9.08
N LEU A 293 -17.75 16.26 8.77
CA LEU A 293 -17.92 15.70 7.43
C LEU A 293 -18.23 16.82 6.41
N GLU A 294 -19.04 17.78 6.79
CA GLU A 294 -19.43 18.91 5.96
C GLU A 294 -18.22 19.80 5.62
N ASP A 295 -17.38 20.09 6.61
CA ASP A 295 -16.15 20.87 6.40
C ASP A 295 -15.13 20.09 5.57
N ALA A 296 -15.01 18.77 5.78
CA ALA A 296 -14.15 17.90 4.99
C ALA A 296 -14.58 17.88 3.51
N GLU A 297 -15.88 17.81 3.24
CA GLU A 297 -16.39 17.87 1.87
C GLU A 297 -16.15 19.24 1.25
N ALA A 298 -16.41 20.32 1.98
CA ALA A 298 -16.15 21.67 1.52
C ALA A 298 -14.65 21.90 1.21
N GLU A 299 -13.76 21.34 2.04
CA GLU A 299 -12.31 21.43 1.84
C GLU A 299 -11.87 20.60 0.62
N LEU A 300 -12.38 19.37 0.46
CA LEU A 300 -12.08 18.52 -0.69
C LEU A 300 -12.54 19.17 -2.00
N ARG A 301 -13.75 19.74 -2.04
CA ARG A 301 -14.28 20.45 -3.23
C ARG A 301 -13.47 21.71 -3.54
N ARG A 302 -13.04 22.44 -2.53
CA ARG A 302 -12.15 23.60 -2.70
C ARG A 302 -10.78 23.20 -3.23
N TYR A 303 -10.25 22.07 -2.74
CA TYR A 303 -9.01 21.49 -3.21
C TYR A 303 -9.10 21.04 -4.67
N GLU A 304 -10.20 20.42 -5.07
CA GLU A 304 -10.37 19.94 -6.44
C GLU A 304 -10.71 21.04 -7.43
N GLY A 305 -11.60 21.96 -7.07
CA GLY A 305 -12.01 23.08 -7.90
C GLY A 305 -13.48 23.06 -8.30
N LEU A 306 -13.93 24.07 -9.04
CA LEU A 306 -15.34 24.30 -9.36
C LEU A 306 -15.98 23.20 -10.23
N HIS A 307 -15.20 22.50 -11.05
CA HIS A 307 -15.68 21.45 -11.94
C HIS A 307 -16.22 20.22 -11.20
N CYS A 308 -15.88 20.04 -9.92
CA CYS A 308 -16.38 18.94 -9.10
C CYS A 308 -17.69 19.25 -8.35
N LYS A 309 -18.29 20.41 -8.61
CA LYS A 309 -19.44 20.92 -7.87
C LYS A 309 -20.60 19.92 -7.77
N ASP A 310 -20.90 19.25 -8.88
CA ASP A 310 -22.06 18.34 -9.01
C ASP A 310 -21.66 16.85 -8.92
N LEU A 311 -20.42 16.55 -8.55
CA LEU A 311 -19.96 15.17 -8.38
C LEU A 311 -20.35 14.60 -7.02
N ASP A 312 -20.77 13.34 -7.03
CA ASP A 312 -21.08 12.61 -5.80
C ASP A 312 -19.83 12.33 -4.98
N THR A 313 -19.99 12.43 -3.67
CA THR A 313 -18.99 11.99 -2.69
C THR A 313 -19.49 10.76 -1.95
N ARG A 314 -18.55 9.91 -1.51
CA ARG A 314 -18.85 8.75 -0.71
C ARG A 314 -17.96 8.73 0.53
N THR A 315 -18.57 8.59 1.70
CA THR A 315 -17.83 8.44 2.97
C THR A 315 -17.53 6.98 3.27
N VAL A 316 -16.29 6.70 3.67
CA VAL A 316 -15.82 5.41 4.17
C VAL A 316 -15.36 5.60 5.60
N HIS A 317 -15.95 4.85 6.53
CA HIS A 317 -15.52 4.77 7.93
C HIS A 317 -14.58 3.59 8.10
N PHE A 318 -13.50 3.76 8.85
CA PHE A 318 -12.56 2.67 9.11
C PHE A 318 -11.98 2.74 10.52
N LYS A 319 -11.56 1.58 11.01
CA LYS A 319 -10.75 1.46 12.22
C LYS A 319 -9.32 1.20 11.80
N VAL A 320 -8.37 1.91 12.40
CA VAL A 320 -6.94 1.72 12.13
C VAL A 320 -6.38 0.73 13.13
N GLY A 321 -5.78 -0.36 12.62
CA GLY A 321 -5.26 -1.41 13.49
C GLY A 321 -5.16 -2.75 12.77
N MET A 322 -5.02 -3.81 13.57
CA MET A 322 -4.93 -5.18 13.07
C MET A 322 -5.60 -6.16 14.01
N ARG A 323 -5.91 -7.36 13.52
CA ARG A 323 -6.28 -8.47 14.40
C ARG A 323 -5.09 -8.91 15.25
N GLU A 324 -5.35 -9.30 16.51
CA GLU A 324 -4.32 -9.88 17.38
C GLU A 324 -3.63 -11.08 16.73
N LYS A 325 -4.41 -11.86 15.96
CA LYS A 325 -3.93 -12.97 15.14
C LYS A 325 -4.62 -12.92 13.79
N ALA A 326 -3.84 -12.92 12.72
CA ALA A 326 -4.36 -12.99 11.35
C ALA A 326 -4.91 -14.40 11.03
N TRP A 327 -4.39 -15.43 11.69
CA TRP A 327 -4.80 -16.83 11.49
C TRP A 327 -5.07 -17.51 12.82
N VAL A 328 -6.30 -18.00 13.00
CA VAL A 328 -6.77 -18.75 14.19
C VAL A 328 -7.49 -20.00 13.73
N LYS A 329 -7.17 -21.15 14.34
CA LYS A 329 -7.74 -22.44 13.95
C LYS A 329 -7.55 -22.68 12.44
N ASN A 330 -8.64 -22.96 11.72
CA ASN A 330 -8.64 -23.13 10.27
C ASN A 330 -9.14 -21.88 9.51
N CYS A 331 -8.98 -20.69 10.07
CA CYS A 331 -9.40 -19.44 9.42
C CYS A 331 -8.28 -18.40 9.40
N ILE A 332 -7.98 -17.86 8.23
CA ILE A 332 -7.09 -16.72 8.04
C ILE A 332 -7.86 -15.52 7.51
N ALA A 333 -7.59 -14.34 8.08
CA ALA A 333 -8.15 -13.08 7.61
C ALA A 333 -7.23 -12.42 6.58
N ILE A 334 -7.79 -12.03 5.43
CA ILE A 334 -7.08 -11.35 4.35
C ILE A 334 -7.82 -10.06 3.96
N GLY A 335 -7.08 -8.97 3.83
CA GLY A 335 -7.63 -7.65 3.55
C GLY A 335 -8.16 -6.96 4.81
N LEU A 336 -9.25 -6.20 4.69
CA LEU A 336 -9.77 -5.37 5.77
C LEU A 336 -10.28 -6.17 6.99
N SER A 337 -10.57 -7.46 6.85
CA SER A 337 -10.89 -8.35 7.96
C SER A 337 -9.69 -8.63 8.86
N GLY A 338 -8.48 -8.63 8.30
CA GLY A 338 -7.21 -8.82 9.01
C GLY A 338 -6.66 -7.55 9.65
N GLY A 339 -6.97 -6.38 9.08
CA GLY A 339 -6.52 -5.09 9.58
C GLY A 339 -6.54 -4.01 8.52
N PHE A 340 -6.35 -2.77 8.96
CA PHE A 340 -6.27 -1.62 8.08
C PHE A 340 -5.35 -0.55 8.65
N ILE A 341 -4.50 0.00 7.79
CA ILE A 341 -3.76 1.24 8.00
C ILE A 341 -4.01 2.12 6.78
N GLU A 342 -4.19 3.41 7.00
CA GLU A 342 -4.43 4.37 5.93
C GLU A 342 -3.38 4.25 4.81
N PRO A 343 -3.80 4.34 3.51
CA PRO A 343 -2.97 3.93 2.38
C PRO A 343 -1.97 5.02 1.91
N LEU A 344 -1.37 5.77 2.83
CA LEU A 344 -0.42 6.86 2.51
C LEU A 344 0.74 6.36 1.63
N GLU A 345 1.22 5.16 1.91
CA GLU A 345 2.29 4.50 1.14
C GLU A 345 1.78 3.32 0.30
N SER A 346 0.46 3.31 0.01
CA SER A 346 -0.20 2.33 -0.89
C SER A 346 -0.12 0.87 -0.42
N THR A 347 -0.23 0.65 0.88
CA THR A 347 -0.03 -0.66 1.53
C THR A 347 -1.29 -1.51 1.65
N GLY A 348 -2.48 -1.02 1.29
CA GLY A 348 -3.74 -1.75 1.45
C GLY A 348 -3.78 -3.08 0.68
N LEU A 349 -3.58 -3.03 -0.64
CA LEU A 349 -3.49 -4.25 -1.46
C LEU A 349 -2.24 -5.07 -1.14
N TYR A 350 -1.12 -4.42 -0.77
CA TYR A 350 0.10 -5.12 -0.35
C TYR A 350 -0.16 -6.08 0.81
N LEU A 351 -0.80 -5.63 1.88
CA LEU A 351 -1.12 -6.49 3.03
C LEU A 351 -2.00 -7.67 2.63
N SER A 352 -2.92 -7.45 1.68
CA SER A 352 -3.81 -8.52 1.19
C SER A 352 -3.05 -9.59 0.41
N TYR A 353 -2.22 -9.21 -0.56
CA TYR A 353 -1.48 -10.23 -1.32
C TYR A 353 -0.31 -10.83 -0.52
N LEU A 354 0.28 -10.09 0.41
CA LEU A 354 1.26 -10.65 1.33
C LEU A 354 0.63 -11.80 2.15
N ALA A 355 -0.58 -11.59 2.69
CA ALA A 355 -1.27 -12.65 3.44
C ALA A 355 -1.55 -13.88 2.56
N ALA A 356 -1.89 -13.70 1.28
CA ALA A 356 -2.07 -14.81 0.34
C ALA A 356 -0.73 -15.53 0.04
N ILE A 357 0.38 -14.80 -0.12
CA ILE A 357 1.72 -15.36 -0.28
C ILE A 357 2.12 -16.14 0.97
N VAL A 358 1.95 -15.54 2.15
CA VAL A 358 2.25 -16.18 3.43
C VAL A 358 1.44 -17.46 3.61
N LEU A 359 0.15 -17.45 3.25
CA LEU A 359 -0.67 -18.65 3.28
C LEU A 359 -0.15 -19.73 2.33
N GLN A 360 0.25 -19.37 1.11
CA GLN A 360 0.81 -20.32 0.15
C GLN A 360 2.12 -20.94 0.64
N GLU A 361 3.03 -20.13 1.19
CA GLU A 361 4.32 -20.59 1.73
C GLU A 361 4.15 -21.44 3.02
N GLN A 362 3.14 -21.11 3.82
CA GLN A 362 2.81 -21.82 5.07
C GLN A 362 1.57 -22.71 4.88
N PHE A 363 1.34 -23.28 3.68
CA PHE A 363 0.13 -24.02 3.39
C PHE A 363 0.04 -25.32 4.23
N PRO A 364 -1.06 -25.51 5.01
CA PRO A 364 -1.21 -26.68 5.89
C PRO A 364 -1.72 -27.89 5.09
N TYR A 365 -0.83 -28.74 4.64
CA TYR A 365 -1.19 -29.93 3.86
C TYR A 365 -1.92 -30.98 4.72
N ARG A 366 -1.78 -30.93 6.05
CA ARG A 366 -2.44 -31.79 7.03
C ARG A 366 -3.02 -30.94 8.14
N ASP A 367 -4.05 -31.46 8.81
CA ASP A 367 -4.72 -30.73 9.90
C ASP A 367 -3.79 -30.47 11.08
N GLU A 368 -2.90 -31.42 11.37
CA GLU A 368 -1.87 -31.33 12.41
C GLU A 368 -0.82 -30.21 12.15
N ASP A 369 -0.66 -29.79 10.90
CA ASP A 369 0.28 -28.71 10.54
C ASP A 369 -0.30 -27.31 10.84
N MET A 370 -1.62 -27.21 11.01
CA MET A 370 -2.36 -25.92 11.02
C MET A 370 -1.82 -24.94 12.06
N GLU A 371 -1.64 -25.39 13.30
CA GLU A 371 -1.20 -24.53 14.41
C GLU A 371 0.22 -23.99 14.19
N THR A 372 1.13 -24.84 13.74
CA THR A 372 2.53 -24.45 13.47
C THR A 372 2.62 -23.43 12.33
N MET A 373 1.84 -23.65 11.25
CA MET A 373 1.81 -22.74 10.10
C MET A 373 1.15 -21.40 10.48
N ALA A 374 0.06 -21.44 11.23
CA ALA A 374 -0.62 -20.26 11.75
C ALA A 374 0.30 -19.43 12.67
N PHE A 375 1.09 -20.07 13.54
CA PHE A 375 2.04 -19.38 14.40
C PHE A 375 3.04 -18.54 13.59
N ARG A 376 3.64 -19.15 12.55
CA ARG A 376 4.60 -18.47 11.68
C ARG A 376 3.93 -17.33 10.90
N ALA A 377 2.77 -17.59 10.30
CA ALA A 377 2.01 -16.60 9.53
C ALA A 377 1.63 -15.39 10.39
N ASN A 378 1.15 -15.62 11.61
CA ASN A 378 0.79 -14.55 12.55
C ASN A 378 1.95 -13.63 12.86
N ARG A 379 3.16 -14.19 13.06
CA ARG A 379 4.36 -13.38 13.31
C ARG A 379 4.73 -12.50 12.12
N ILE A 380 4.71 -13.08 10.90
CA ILE A 380 5.02 -12.34 9.68
C ILE A 380 4.06 -11.17 9.51
N MET A 381 2.76 -11.44 9.63
CA MET A 381 1.74 -10.41 9.47
C MET A 381 1.84 -9.32 10.54
N ALA A 382 2.02 -9.69 11.81
CA ALA A 382 2.17 -8.73 12.90
C ALA A 382 3.37 -7.78 12.68
N ILE A 383 4.53 -8.33 12.34
CA ILE A 383 5.73 -7.52 12.05
C ILE A 383 5.45 -6.54 10.92
N ARG A 384 4.76 -6.97 9.87
CA ARG A 384 4.47 -6.14 8.72
C ARG A 384 3.51 -4.98 9.05
N TYR A 385 2.46 -5.25 9.83
CA TYR A 385 1.57 -4.19 10.30
C TYR A 385 2.29 -3.16 11.15
N HIS A 386 3.15 -3.61 12.05
CA HIS A 386 3.93 -2.71 12.91
C HIS A 386 4.99 -1.90 12.13
N GLU A 387 5.61 -2.48 11.11
CA GLU A 387 6.53 -1.74 10.22
C GLU A 387 5.78 -0.63 9.46
N ILE A 388 4.59 -0.96 8.94
CA ILE A 388 3.77 0.02 8.23
C ILE A 388 3.31 1.12 9.20
N LEU A 389 2.88 0.77 10.41
CA LEU A 389 2.52 1.74 11.44
C LEU A 389 3.66 2.74 11.71
N ASP A 390 4.88 2.24 11.94
CA ASP A 390 6.05 3.09 12.18
C ASP A 390 6.30 4.04 11.00
N PHE A 391 6.24 3.52 9.77
CA PHE A 391 6.54 4.30 8.58
C PHE A 391 5.47 5.35 8.28
N ILE A 392 4.19 5.04 8.47
CA ILE A 392 3.12 6.03 8.30
C ILE A 392 3.18 7.09 9.41
N ASN A 393 3.38 6.68 10.67
CA ASN A 393 3.51 7.62 11.78
C ASN A 393 4.71 8.57 11.62
N LEU A 394 5.79 8.12 10.96
CA LEU A 394 6.96 8.95 10.64
C LEU A 394 6.56 10.22 9.87
N HIS A 395 5.67 10.12 8.88
CA HIS A 395 5.23 11.27 8.10
C HIS A 395 4.50 12.31 8.96
N TYR A 396 3.68 11.83 9.89
CA TYR A 396 2.92 12.70 10.79
C TYR A 396 3.80 13.36 11.86
N CYS A 397 4.66 12.61 12.53
CA CYS A 397 5.43 13.14 13.65
C CYS A 397 6.56 14.09 13.23
N LEU A 398 7.00 14.05 11.97
CA LEU A 398 8.06 14.94 11.45
C LEU A 398 7.54 16.28 10.91
N THR A 399 6.24 16.47 10.81
CA THR A 399 5.68 17.74 10.34
C THR A 399 6.12 18.92 11.21
N LYS A 400 6.24 20.09 10.60
CA LYS A 400 6.45 21.38 11.28
C LYS A 400 5.19 22.27 11.19
N ARG A 401 4.08 21.68 10.76
CA ARG A 401 2.80 22.39 10.63
C ARG A 401 2.19 22.68 12.01
N THR A 402 1.65 23.88 12.17
CA THR A 402 0.95 24.33 13.38
C THR A 402 -0.36 25.05 13.05
N ASP A 403 -0.77 24.95 11.79
CA ASP A 403 -1.90 25.67 11.22
C ASP A 403 -3.27 25.08 11.60
N SER A 404 -3.31 23.90 12.22
CA SER A 404 -4.53 23.31 12.79
C SER A 404 -4.24 22.54 14.08
N ASP A 405 -5.30 22.21 14.83
CA ASP A 405 -5.19 21.39 16.05
C ASP A 405 -4.72 19.98 15.72
N PHE A 406 -5.17 19.40 14.59
CA PHE A 406 -4.72 18.11 14.10
C PHE A 406 -3.21 18.07 13.93
N TRP A 407 -2.62 19.03 13.21
CA TRP A 407 -1.18 19.05 12.96
C TRP A 407 -0.36 19.34 14.23
N ARG A 408 -0.90 20.06 15.20
CA ARG A 408 -0.28 20.22 16.52
C ARG A 408 -0.34 18.94 17.33
N GLU A 409 -1.45 18.19 17.24
CA GLU A 409 -1.64 16.97 18.02
C GLU A 409 -0.75 15.81 17.54
N VAL A 410 -0.63 15.57 16.23
CA VAL A 410 0.19 14.46 15.70
C VAL A 410 1.68 14.57 16.02
N GLN A 411 2.15 15.77 16.42
CA GLN A 411 3.53 16.01 16.85
C GLN A 411 3.78 15.74 18.35
N ARG A 412 2.72 15.51 19.14
CA ARG A 412 2.89 15.27 20.58
C ARG A 412 3.64 13.96 20.83
N PRO A 413 4.51 13.88 21.84
CA PRO A 413 5.32 12.69 22.12
C PRO A 413 4.52 11.41 22.30
N GLU A 414 3.31 11.48 22.83
CA GLU A 414 2.38 10.36 23.02
C GLU A 414 1.74 9.85 21.71
N ARG A 415 1.82 10.66 20.64
CA ARG A 415 1.34 10.30 19.29
C ARG A 415 2.44 9.68 18.42
N VAL A 416 3.65 9.56 18.96
CA VAL A 416 4.77 8.91 18.27
C VAL A 416 4.90 7.47 18.76
N VAL A 417 4.91 6.53 17.83
CA VAL A 417 5.11 5.11 18.16
C VAL A 417 6.43 4.93 18.93
N PRO A 418 6.46 4.22 20.07
CA PRO A 418 7.67 4.10 20.90
C PRO A 418 8.91 3.60 20.15
N ARG A 419 8.75 2.58 19.27
CA ARG A 419 9.84 2.08 18.41
C ARG A 419 10.37 3.15 17.46
N LEU A 420 9.48 3.90 16.83
CA LEU A 420 9.85 5.00 15.95
C LEU A 420 10.56 6.10 16.70
N LYS A 421 10.06 6.45 17.90
CA LYS A 421 10.71 7.45 18.76
C LYS A 421 12.14 7.06 19.08
N ALA A 422 12.41 5.80 19.46
CA ALA A 422 13.74 5.30 19.71
C ALA A 422 14.65 5.38 18.46
N LYS A 423 14.11 5.02 17.27
CA LYS A 423 14.83 5.17 15.98
C LYS A 423 15.17 6.64 15.69
N LEU A 424 14.21 7.56 15.89
CA LEU A 424 14.43 8.98 15.65
C LEU A 424 15.48 9.57 16.62
N GLU A 425 15.50 9.17 17.89
CA GLU A 425 16.54 9.57 18.84
C GLU A 425 17.93 9.08 18.41
N TYR A 426 18.00 7.84 17.90
CA TYR A 426 19.22 7.25 17.36
C TYR A 426 19.68 7.98 16.09
N TRP A 427 18.77 8.26 15.15
CA TRP A 427 19.07 8.98 13.90
C TRP A 427 19.34 10.47 14.07
N ARG A 428 19.14 11.02 15.27
CA ARG A 428 19.71 12.34 15.66
C ARG A 428 21.22 12.28 15.90
N ARG A 429 21.78 11.08 16.12
CA ARG A 429 23.20 10.87 16.38
C ARG A 429 23.98 10.45 15.14
N LYS A 430 23.32 9.71 14.25
CA LYS A 430 23.91 9.27 12.99
C LYS A 430 22.83 9.13 11.90
N PRO A 431 23.19 9.21 10.61
CA PRO A 431 22.27 8.88 9.53
C PRO A 431 21.78 7.41 9.59
N PRO A 432 20.60 7.10 9.04
CA PRO A 432 20.13 5.72 8.91
C PRO A 432 21.12 4.84 8.14
N SER A 433 21.14 3.57 8.46
CA SER A 433 21.95 2.56 7.76
C SER A 433 21.26 1.20 7.74
N GLY A 434 21.68 0.29 6.88
CA GLY A 434 21.04 -1.02 6.72
C GLY A 434 20.99 -1.85 8.00
N VAL A 435 21.98 -1.70 8.87
CA VAL A 435 22.02 -2.45 10.15
C VAL A 435 20.96 -1.99 11.16
N ASP A 436 20.40 -0.80 11.01
CA ASP A 436 19.37 -0.27 11.91
C ASP A 436 18.01 -0.99 11.75
N PHE A 437 17.90 -1.90 10.76
CA PHE A 437 16.69 -2.64 10.45
C PHE A 437 16.81 -4.14 10.73
N ILE A 438 17.95 -4.61 11.22
CA ILE A 438 18.17 -6.04 11.51
C ILE A 438 17.31 -6.49 12.70
N ASP A 439 17.13 -5.65 13.69
CA ASP A 439 16.36 -5.94 14.91
C ASP A 439 14.86 -6.17 14.65
N GLN A 440 14.33 -5.72 13.51
CA GLN A 440 12.96 -6.01 13.11
C GLN A 440 12.72 -7.51 12.92
N PHE A 441 13.78 -8.25 12.64
CA PHE A 441 13.75 -9.67 12.34
C PHE A 441 14.18 -10.54 13.53
N LEU A 442 14.64 -9.94 14.61
CA LEU A 442 15.12 -10.63 15.80
C LEU A 442 14.12 -10.51 16.95
N PRO A 443 13.37 -11.58 17.26
CA PRO A 443 12.46 -11.57 18.40
C PRO A 443 13.19 -11.28 19.70
N GLY A 444 12.59 -10.42 20.54
CA GLY A 444 13.16 -10.04 21.82
C GLY A 444 14.19 -8.90 21.80
N MET A 445 14.63 -8.49 20.62
CA MET A 445 15.44 -7.27 20.45
C MET A 445 14.60 -6.05 20.07
N SER A 446 13.32 -6.24 19.83
CA SER A 446 12.41 -5.15 19.51
C SER A 446 12.10 -4.33 20.75
N SER A 447 12.07 -3.03 20.58
CA SER A 447 11.59 -2.09 21.55
C SER A 447 10.19 -2.47 22.10
N GLU A 448 9.80 -1.87 23.18
CA GLU A 448 8.63 -2.11 24.03
C GLU A 448 7.27 -2.36 23.33
N GLY A 449 7.16 -2.14 22.03
CA GLY A 449 5.90 -2.32 21.28
C GLY A 449 5.59 -3.74 20.82
N MET A 450 6.55 -4.65 20.79
CA MET A 450 6.28 -6.09 20.66
C MET A 450 6.50 -6.71 22.02
N ASN A 451 5.43 -7.23 22.61
CA ASN A 451 5.50 -7.84 23.93
C ASN A 451 6.60 -8.92 23.94
N PRO A 452 7.74 -8.68 24.59
CA PRO A 452 8.85 -9.64 24.61
C PRO A 452 8.44 -10.98 25.20
N GLY A 453 7.43 -11.01 26.08
CA GLY A 453 6.88 -12.22 26.66
C GLY A 453 6.24 -13.16 25.63
N ASN A 454 5.67 -12.62 24.57
CA ASN A 454 5.06 -13.44 23.49
C ASN A 454 6.12 -13.98 22.51
N LEU A 455 7.32 -13.46 22.56
CA LEU A 455 8.44 -13.85 21.69
C LEU A 455 9.57 -14.51 22.49
N ALA A 456 9.50 -14.48 23.81
CA ALA A 456 10.48 -15.08 24.70
C ALA A 456 10.56 -16.61 24.46
N GLY A 457 11.63 -17.08 23.95
CA GLY A 457 11.86 -18.48 23.61
C GLY A 457 12.02 -18.78 22.12
N ASP A 458 11.64 -17.86 21.24
CA ASP A 458 11.92 -18.02 19.82
C ASP A 458 12.99 -17.02 19.37
N HIS A 459 14.24 -17.42 19.51
CA HIS A 459 15.41 -16.61 19.17
C HIS A 459 15.86 -16.80 17.70
N ARG A 460 15.05 -17.50 16.88
CA ARG A 460 15.40 -17.70 15.48
C ARG A 460 15.18 -16.42 14.70
N PRO A 461 16.13 -16.01 13.84
CA PRO A 461 15.91 -14.91 12.93
C PRO A 461 14.72 -15.22 12.03
N LEU A 462 13.93 -14.19 11.70
CA LEU A 462 12.86 -14.29 10.72
C LEU A 462 13.48 -14.18 9.33
N VAL A 463 13.95 -15.29 8.80
CA VAL A 463 14.84 -15.37 7.63
C VAL A 463 14.20 -14.83 6.34
N ASP A 464 12.87 -14.70 6.26
CA ASP A 464 12.17 -14.50 4.98
C ASP A 464 11.50 -13.17 4.82
N THR A 465 11.64 -12.29 5.76
CA THR A 465 10.95 -11.01 5.72
C THR A 465 11.93 -9.89 5.50
N GLY A 466 12.44 -9.79 4.31
CA GLY A 466 12.95 -8.49 3.86
C GLY A 466 11.90 -7.44 4.22
N GLY A 467 12.27 -6.35 4.91
CA GLY A 467 11.35 -5.26 5.22
C GLY A 467 10.71 -4.70 3.95
N LEU A 468 9.49 -4.18 4.04
CA LEU A 468 8.91 -3.45 2.92
C LEU A 468 9.75 -2.20 2.65
N TRP A 469 10.24 -1.58 3.71
CA TRP A 469 11.12 -0.43 3.68
C TRP A 469 12.43 -0.70 4.42
N ASN A 470 13.51 -0.19 3.86
CA ASN A 470 14.84 -0.19 4.44
C ASN A 470 15.31 1.25 4.71
N HIS A 471 16.57 1.43 5.09
CA HIS A 471 17.15 2.75 5.34
C HIS A 471 17.01 3.72 4.16
N HIS A 472 16.97 3.23 2.92
CA HIS A 472 16.79 4.09 1.73
C HIS A 472 15.44 4.80 1.73
N SER A 473 14.35 4.09 2.06
CA SER A 473 13.03 4.68 2.16
C SER A 473 12.95 5.67 3.34
N TYR A 474 13.55 5.30 4.48
CA TYR A 474 13.59 6.20 5.63
C TYR A 474 14.41 7.46 5.35
N GLU A 475 15.56 7.39 4.70
CA GLU A 475 16.32 8.58 4.28
C GLU A 475 15.50 9.51 3.38
N CYS A 476 14.71 8.92 2.47
CA CYS A 476 13.82 9.68 1.61
C CYS A 476 12.85 10.55 2.41
N ILE A 477 12.14 9.95 3.39
CA ILE A 477 11.18 10.67 4.21
C ILE A 477 11.87 11.62 5.19
N LEU A 478 12.91 11.16 5.88
CA LEU A 478 13.66 11.99 6.85
C LEU A 478 14.19 13.26 6.20
N TYR A 479 14.90 13.13 5.07
CA TYR A 479 15.50 14.29 4.39
C TYR A 479 14.44 15.11 3.66
N GLY A 480 13.40 14.48 3.11
CA GLY A 480 12.24 15.17 2.57
C GLY A 480 11.48 15.99 3.62
N MET A 481 11.49 15.55 4.88
CA MET A 481 10.85 16.22 6.03
C MET A 481 11.86 17.05 6.85
N ASP A 482 13.01 17.35 6.29
CA ASP A 482 14.06 18.19 6.91
C ASP A 482 14.49 17.67 8.31
N PHE A 483 14.52 16.34 8.47
CA PHE A 483 15.06 15.68 9.65
C PHE A 483 16.43 15.10 9.35
N MET A 484 17.40 15.42 10.20
CA MET A 484 18.77 14.96 10.05
C MET A 484 19.48 14.89 11.40
N ALA A 485 20.60 14.16 11.45
CA ALA A 485 21.43 14.11 12.65
C ALA A 485 21.94 15.51 13.03
N ASP A 486 22.04 15.76 14.34
CA ASP A 486 22.28 17.09 14.90
C ASP A 486 23.60 17.71 14.40
N GLU A 487 24.66 16.91 14.24
CA GLU A 487 25.95 17.37 13.72
C GLU A 487 25.87 18.02 12.33
N TYR A 488 24.84 17.68 11.51
CA TYR A 488 24.68 18.23 10.17
C TYR A 488 23.78 19.47 10.12
N LYS A 489 23.04 19.76 11.19
CA LYS A 489 22.18 20.95 11.27
C LYS A 489 22.97 22.24 11.34
N GLU A 490 24.03 22.26 12.15
CA GLU A 490 24.84 23.45 12.40
C GLU A 490 25.82 23.77 11.28
N ARG A 491 26.03 22.82 10.37
CA ARG A 491 27.00 22.95 9.29
C ARG A 491 26.42 23.62 8.02
N TYR A 492 25.45 24.51 8.15
CA TYR A 492 24.98 25.35 7.06
C TYR A 492 25.92 26.55 6.84
N GLY A 493 26.57 26.60 5.69
CA GLY A 493 27.41 27.74 5.26
C GLY A 493 27.56 27.78 3.74
N ASN A 494 27.79 28.99 3.19
CA ASN A 494 27.85 29.25 1.75
C ASN A 494 29.03 28.58 1.02
N ASP A 495 29.98 27.96 1.75
CA ASP A 495 31.18 27.34 1.17
C ASP A 495 31.09 25.83 0.99
N ARG A 496 29.85 25.25 0.97
CA ARG A 496 29.69 23.82 0.79
C ARG A 496 29.63 23.41 -0.66
N PRO A 497 30.14 22.20 -0.98
CA PRO A 497 30.01 21.68 -2.32
C PRO A 497 28.53 21.44 -2.66
N LYS A 498 28.19 21.56 -3.94
CA LYS A 498 26.87 21.16 -4.44
C LYS A 498 26.68 19.65 -4.24
N PRO A 499 25.42 19.18 -4.05
CA PRO A 499 25.13 17.76 -3.94
C PRO A 499 25.64 17.02 -5.19
N ARG A 500 26.32 15.92 -4.96
CA ARG A 500 26.76 15.04 -6.03
C ARG A 500 25.58 14.18 -6.48
N VAL A 501 25.25 14.26 -7.77
CA VAL A 501 24.29 13.35 -8.40
C VAL A 501 25.02 12.08 -8.83
N ALA A 502 24.49 10.91 -8.48
CA ALA A 502 25.08 9.63 -8.84
C ALA A 502 25.20 9.49 -10.38
N GLN A 503 26.33 8.98 -10.87
CA GLN A 503 26.57 8.85 -12.31
C GLN A 503 25.48 8.01 -13.02
N PRO A 504 25.00 6.88 -12.47
CA PRO A 504 23.88 6.14 -13.07
C PRO A 504 22.61 6.97 -13.23
N VAL A 505 22.31 7.88 -12.31
CA VAL A 505 21.15 8.80 -12.41
C VAL A 505 21.32 9.73 -13.61
N ILE A 506 22.51 10.34 -13.75
CA ILE A 506 22.83 11.22 -14.87
C ILE A 506 22.69 10.47 -16.20
N ASP A 507 23.25 9.26 -16.29
CA ASP A 507 23.24 8.46 -17.51
C ASP A 507 21.81 8.03 -17.90
N ARG A 508 21.00 7.65 -16.92
CA ARG A 508 19.58 7.30 -17.15
C ARG A 508 18.77 8.52 -17.60
N LEU A 509 18.93 9.67 -16.95
CA LEU A 509 18.23 10.90 -17.35
C LEU A 509 18.62 11.35 -18.76
N ARG A 510 19.90 11.20 -19.14
CA ARG A 510 20.37 11.48 -20.50
C ARG A 510 19.78 10.53 -21.54
N ALA A 511 19.65 9.25 -21.21
CA ALA A 511 19.14 8.24 -22.11
C ALA A 511 17.60 8.22 -22.22
N ALA A 512 16.88 8.73 -21.21
CA ALA A 512 15.45 8.60 -21.10
C ALA A 512 14.67 9.16 -22.31
N PRO A 513 14.93 10.37 -22.84
CA PRO A 513 14.16 10.91 -23.96
C PRO A 513 14.20 10.05 -25.23
N ALA A 514 15.29 9.28 -25.43
CA ALA A 514 15.42 8.38 -26.57
C ALA A 514 14.84 6.97 -26.33
N LYS A 515 14.65 6.57 -25.08
CA LYS A 515 14.27 5.21 -24.72
C LYS A 515 12.87 5.09 -24.14
N LEU A 516 12.44 6.07 -23.36
CA LEU A 516 11.15 6.03 -22.67
C LEU A 516 10.15 6.94 -23.37
N PRO A 517 8.93 6.45 -23.68
CA PRO A 517 7.88 7.31 -24.20
C PRO A 517 7.30 8.20 -23.10
N HIS A 518 6.62 9.27 -23.49
CA HIS A 518 5.72 9.96 -22.57
C HIS A 518 4.62 9.01 -22.10
N HIS A 519 4.19 9.12 -20.86
CA HIS A 519 3.24 8.18 -20.22
C HIS A 519 1.90 8.15 -20.97
N ASP A 520 1.34 9.32 -21.31
CA ASP A 520 0.10 9.41 -22.07
C ASP A 520 0.22 8.75 -23.44
N VAL A 521 1.34 8.95 -24.13
CA VAL A 521 1.61 8.32 -25.43
C VAL A 521 1.67 6.79 -25.30
N TRP A 522 2.28 6.27 -24.23
CA TRP A 522 2.29 4.83 -23.97
C TRP A 522 0.88 4.32 -23.71
N LEU A 523 0.12 5.01 -22.87
CA LEU A 523 -1.26 4.63 -22.53
C LEU A 523 -2.17 4.66 -23.76
N GLN A 524 -2.09 5.71 -24.59
CA GLN A 524 -2.88 5.81 -25.82
C GLN A 524 -2.54 4.69 -26.81
N ARG A 525 -1.25 4.47 -27.07
CA ARG A 525 -0.80 3.50 -28.09
C ARG A 525 -0.95 2.05 -27.67
N VAL A 526 -0.76 1.76 -26.37
CA VAL A 526 -0.66 0.38 -25.88
C VAL A 526 -1.94 -0.09 -25.24
N VAL A 527 -2.52 0.69 -24.33
CA VAL A 527 -3.75 0.29 -23.64
C VAL A 527 -5.02 0.85 -24.28
N GLY A 528 -4.89 1.80 -25.20
CA GLY A 528 -6.02 2.39 -25.91
C GLY A 528 -6.75 3.45 -25.11
N MET A 529 -6.02 4.19 -24.27
CA MET A 529 -6.58 5.37 -23.59
C MET A 529 -7.07 6.39 -24.62
N GLU A 530 -8.24 6.95 -24.40
CA GLU A 530 -8.79 8.01 -25.25
C GLU A 530 -7.92 9.28 -25.21
N ASP A 531 -7.99 10.06 -26.29
CA ASP A 531 -7.39 11.40 -26.34
C ASP A 531 -8.43 12.41 -25.84
N TYR A 532 -8.21 12.93 -24.64
CA TYR A 532 -9.12 13.89 -24.00
C TYR A 532 -8.79 15.36 -24.39
N GLY A 533 -7.89 15.57 -25.32
CA GLY A 533 -7.55 16.90 -25.83
C GLY A 533 -6.54 17.66 -24.99
N PRO A 534 -6.43 18.98 -25.21
CA PRO A 534 -5.42 19.81 -24.60
C PRO A 534 -5.68 20.03 -23.09
N ARG A 535 -4.60 20.41 -22.40
CA ARG A 535 -4.57 20.70 -20.97
C ARG A 535 -5.61 21.78 -20.59
N ASN A 536 -6.29 21.55 -19.47
CA ASN A 536 -7.13 22.57 -18.84
C ASN A 536 -6.27 23.46 -17.94
N ASP A 537 -6.07 24.73 -18.34
CA ASP A 537 -5.15 25.65 -17.68
C ASP A 537 -5.62 26.14 -16.29
N GLU A 538 -6.91 26.07 -15.98
CA GLU A 538 -7.45 26.45 -14.67
C GLU A 538 -6.93 25.58 -13.53
N TRP A 539 -6.58 24.32 -13.81
CA TRP A 539 -6.08 23.39 -12.82
C TRP A 539 -4.65 23.71 -12.34
N CYS A 540 -3.85 24.40 -13.18
CA CYS A 540 -2.48 24.73 -12.84
C CYS A 540 -2.33 25.96 -11.97
N ALA A 541 -3.32 26.88 -11.99
CA ALA A 541 -3.25 28.15 -11.27
C ALA A 541 -3.41 28.01 -9.74
N GLY A 542 -3.96 26.89 -9.25
CA GLY A 542 -4.22 26.67 -7.83
C GLY A 542 -3.29 25.71 -7.11
N ARG A 543 -2.40 25.01 -7.83
CA ARG A 543 -1.57 23.91 -7.29
C ARG A 543 -0.06 24.02 -7.57
N ALA A 544 0.40 25.18 -8.05
CA ALA A 544 1.81 25.47 -8.28
C ALA A 544 2.55 25.78 -6.98
#